data_ebdd16fbfcc262056fd1778460b7d19a
#
_entry.id   ebdd16fbfcc262056fd1778460b7d19a
#
_cell.length_a   1.000
_cell.length_b   1.000
_cell.length_c   1.000
_cell.angle_alpha   90.00
_cell.angle_beta   90.00
_cell.angle_gamma   90.00
#
_symmetry.space_group_name_H-M   'P 1'
#
loop_
_entity.id
_entity.type
_entity.pdbx_description
1 polymer ?
#
loop_
_entity_poly.entity_id
_entity_poly.type
_entity_poly.pdbx_seq_one_letter_code
_entity_poly.pdbx_strand_id
1 'polypeptide(L)'
;MQNNLQKTTLRRTIMVASFCSLFSSAYAQYPDIPKPIQEKTDAMMKAESERLDQIWKANEHIIKAEELQGRPYVPWAALPTDLVHADIPAFPGAMGGGAQTPGGRGGKIFVITSLEDSGKGTFREALEAVGARTVVFNVSGIIRLKKPITVRAPYITIAGQTAPGDGICVAGESVLLDTHDIIIRYMRFRRGETEVTRRDDALGGNVIGNVIIDHCSMSWGLDENISLYRHQFQANEKSKLEKLPAVNVTIQNTISAEGLDTYNHAFGSTIGGLNSMFIRNLWADNISRNASVGMYGSFNFVNNVVFNWWNRTLDGGDYRSQYNIINNYFKPGPITPTDQPIRYRIIKPESGSISPKTFGKAFVDGNFIVGSPEVTADNWNGGVQLEDLSSEITKDFLAQIKQNKPFKTPPISIMKAEEAYEFVLQNAGATLPKRDEVDERIVKQVRTGKIEVKDGLENTIGAAYIKRRLPADSYKKGIITHPDQVGGYPEYKGKAYKDSDNDGIPDAWEKKFGLNPNDASDANKDSNGDGYTNIEKYFNGIDPKGKTDWTKTENNKDTLSKILLQ
;
A
#
# COMPACT_ATOMS: atom_id res chain seq x y z
N MET A 1 80.72 -44.08 -31.43
CA MET A 1 80.00 -45.14 -30.72
C MET A 1 78.68 -44.51 -30.23
N GLN A 2 77.63 -45.00 -30.76
CA GLN A 2 76.27 -44.40 -30.69
C GLN A 2 75.58 -44.80 -29.40
N ASN A 3 74.98 -43.81 -28.73
CA ASN A 3 74.06 -44.05 -27.64
C ASN A 3 72.63 -43.67 -28.05
N ASN A 4 71.80 -44.66 -28.11
CA ASN A 4 70.38 -44.54 -28.30
C ASN A 4 69.71 -44.10 -26.97
N LEU A 5 69.07 -42.93 -26.94
CA LEU A 5 68.16 -42.51 -25.90
C LEU A 5 66.73 -42.74 -26.37
N GLN A 6 66.07 -43.69 -25.75
CA GLN A 6 64.65 -43.90 -25.90
C GLN A 6 63.87 -42.75 -25.24
N LYS A 7 63.07 -42.04 -26.03
CA LYS A 7 62.11 -41.06 -25.56
C LYS A 7 60.81 -41.75 -25.16
N THR A 8 60.56 -41.85 -23.88
CA THR A 8 59.27 -42.23 -23.31
C THR A 8 58.34 -41.04 -23.36
N THR A 9 57.36 -41.09 -24.24
CA THR A 9 56.31 -40.05 -24.37
C THR A 9 55.23 -40.33 -23.33
N LEU A 10 55.20 -39.53 -22.29
CA LEU A 10 54.11 -39.55 -21.27
C LEU A 10 52.90 -38.81 -21.85
N ARG A 11 51.90 -39.54 -22.31
CA ARG A 11 50.58 -38.99 -22.69
C ARG A 11 49.88 -38.53 -21.42
N ARG A 12 49.86 -37.21 -21.16
CA ARG A 12 48.94 -36.59 -20.20
C ARG A 12 47.56 -36.58 -20.81
N THR A 13 46.71 -37.46 -20.35
CA THR A 13 45.28 -37.38 -20.61
C THR A 13 44.73 -36.18 -19.84
N ILE A 14 44.42 -35.10 -20.52
CA ILE A 14 43.71 -33.96 -19.98
C ILE A 14 42.25 -34.40 -19.85
N MET A 15 41.81 -34.70 -18.62
CA MET A 15 40.43 -34.88 -18.28
C MET A 15 39.79 -33.48 -18.30
N VAL A 16 39.13 -33.16 -19.38
CA VAL A 16 38.27 -31.98 -19.45
C VAL A 16 37.04 -32.30 -18.59
N ALA A 17 37.11 -31.89 -17.32
CA ALA A 17 35.93 -31.83 -16.48
C ALA A 17 34.99 -30.78 -17.12
N SER A 18 33.97 -31.28 -17.80
CA SER A 18 32.84 -30.47 -18.27
C SER A 18 32.14 -29.96 -17.02
N PHE A 19 32.51 -28.76 -16.58
CA PHE A 19 31.69 -27.97 -15.67
C PHE A 19 30.41 -27.65 -16.43
N CYS A 20 29.40 -28.50 -16.34
CA CYS A 20 28.03 -28.09 -16.53
C CYS A 20 27.75 -27.03 -15.46
N SER A 21 28.06 -25.78 -15.77
CA SER A 21 27.45 -24.65 -15.08
C SER A 21 25.95 -24.81 -15.30
N LEU A 22 25.29 -25.35 -14.29
CA LEU A 22 23.89 -25.12 -14.08
C LEU A 22 23.72 -23.62 -13.98
N PHE A 23 23.53 -22.96 -15.13
CA PHE A 23 22.81 -21.71 -15.14
C PHE A 23 21.43 -22.06 -14.58
N SER A 24 21.27 -21.92 -13.26
CA SER A 24 19.97 -21.60 -12.72
C SER A 24 19.59 -20.31 -13.45
N SER A 25 18.85 -20.44 -14.56
CA SER A 25 18.09 -19.33 -15.10
C SER A 25 17.35 -18.79 -13.91
N ALA A 26 17.79 -17.62 -13.40
CA ALA A 26 16.99 -16.81 -12.51
C ALA A 26 15.68 -16.66 -13.29
N TYR A 27 14.66 -17.42 -12.88
CA TYR A 27 13.31 -17.24 -13.41
C TYR A 27 13.05 -15.76 -13.23
N ALA A 28 12.79 -15.06 -14.34
CA ALA A 28 12.45 -13.66 -14.31
C ALA A 28 11.42 -13.50 -13.19
N GLN A 29 11.63 -12.52 -12.30
CA GLN A 29 10.73 -12.27 -11.18
C GLN A 29 9.29 -12.07 -11.66
N TYR A 30 9.12 -11.78 -12.92
CA TYR A 30 7.88 -11.51 -13.61
C TYR A 30 7.73 -12.48 -14.79
N PRO A 31 6.80 -13.45 -14.70
CA PRO A 31 6.40 -14.22 -15.87
C PRO A 31 5.91 -13.30 -16.99
N ASP A 32 6.10 -13.71 -18.24
CA ASP A 32 5.62 -12.94 -19.38
C ASP A 32 4.14 -13.23 -19.66
N ILE A 33 3.35 -12.17 -19.79
CA ILE A 33 1.97 -12.27 -20.29
C ILE A 33 2.04 -12.53 -21.80
N PRO A 34 1.31 -13.52 -22.34
CA PRO A 34 1.31 -13.78 -23.77
C PRO A 34 0.96 -12.56 -24.61
N LYS A 35 1.75 -12.33 -25.64
CA LYS A 35 1.65 -11.14 -26.49
C LYS A 35 0.23 -10.78 -26.95
N PRO A 36 -0.63 -11.72 -27.41
CA PRO A 36 -2.00 -11.38 -27.81
C PRO A 36 -2.87 -10.85 -26.66
N ILE A 37 -2.65 -11.36 -25.41
CA ILE A 37 -3.35 -10.89 -24.22
C ILE A 37 -2.85 -9.49 -23.85
N GLN A 38 -1.54 -9.30 -23.86
CA GLN A 38 -0.92 -8.01 -23.57
C GLN A 38 -1.35 -6.93 -24.56
N GLU A 39 -1.31 -7.21 -25.87
CA GLU A 39 -1.72 -6.25 -26.92
C GLU A 39 -3.18 -5.80 -26.74
N LYS A 40 -4.08 -6.71 -26.39
CA LYS A 40 -5.49 -6.37 -26.09
C LYS A 40 -5.60 -5.44 -24.89
N THR A 41 -4.85 -5.74 -23.84
CA THR A 41 -4.85 -4.94 -22.60
C THR A 41 -4.21 -3.57 -22.84
N ASP A 42 -3.09 -3.52 -23.55
CA ASP A 42 -2.40 -2.27 -23.91
C ASP A 42 -3.31 -1.36 -24.75
N ALA A 43 -4.07 -1.93 -25.71
CA ALA A 43 -5.05 -1.19 -26.49
C ALA A 43 -6.17 -0.62 -25.62
N MET A 44 -6.69 -1.39 -24.65
CA MET A 44 -7.69 -0.92 -23.69
C MET A 44 -7.12 0.21 -22.81
N MET A 45 -5.93 0.04 -22.24
CA MET A 45 -5.29 1.05 -21.39
C MET A 45 -5.00 2.34 -22.16
N LYS A 46 -4.59 2.22 -23.43
CA LYS A 46 -4.39 3.38 -24.31
C LYS A 46 -5.70 4.12 -24.55
N ALA A 47 -6.79 3.42 -24.87
CA ALA A 47 -8.10 4.04 -25.07
C ALA A 47 -8.61 4.77 -23.80
N GLU A 48 -8.40 4.16 -22.62
CA GLU A 48 -8.74 4.81 -21.34
C GLU A 48 -7.85 6.04 -21.08
N SER A 49 -6.56 5.98 -21.41
CA SER A 49 -5.67 7.14 -21.30
C SER A 49 -6.12 8.29 -22.20
N GLU A 50 -6.43 8.01 -23.46
CA GLU A 50 -6.93 9.01 -24.42
C GLU A 50 -8.28 9.63 -23.97
N ARG A 51 -9.16 8.82 -23.37
CA ARG A 51 -10.42 9.31 -22.78
C ARG A 51 -10.18 10.26 -21.61
N LEU A 52 -9.26 9.91 -20.72
CA LEU A 52 -8.88 10.74 -19.57
C LEU A 52 -8.17 12.03 -20.02
N ASP A 53 -7.38 11.99 -21.10
CA ASP A 53 -6.76 13.19 -21.69
C ASP A 53 -7.83 14.16 -22.22
N GLN A 54 -8.91 13.64 -22.81
CA GLN A 54 -10.04 14.47 -23.24
C GLN A 54 -10.76 15.10 -22.05
N ILE A 55 -11.00 14.34 -20.96
CA ILE A 55 -11.58 14.88 -19.73
C ILE A 55 -10.69 15.97 -19.15
N TRP A 56 -9.39 15.74 -19.07
CA TRP A 56 -8.43 16.73 -18.56
C TRP A 56 -8.47 18.02 -19.38
N LYS A 57 -8.35 17.90 -20.71
CA LYS A 57 -8.37 19.04 -21.63
C LYS A 57 -9.66 19.85 -21.55
N ALA A 58 -10.81 19.18 -21.44
CA ALA A 58 -12.11 19.86 -21.30
C ALA A 58 -12.24 20.64 -19.98
N ASN A 59 -11.48 20.24 -18.94
CA ASN A 59 -11.57 20.79 -17.60
C ASN A 59 -10.29 21.54 -17.15
N GLU A 60 -9.37 21.83 -18.06
CA GLU A 60 -8.10 22.53 -17.73
C GLU A 60 -8.33 23.89 -17.04
N HIS A 61 -9.44 24.56 -17.37
CA HIS A 61 -9.82 25.80 -16.72
C HIS A 61 -10.09 25.66 -15.22
N ILE A 62 -10.53 24.48 -14.76
CA ILE A 62 -10.72 24.16 -13.33
C ILE A 62 -9.36 24.07 -12.65
N ILE A 63 -8.39 23.40 -13.26
CA ILE A 63 -7.02 23.28 -12.71
C ILE A 63 -6.42 24.69 -12.52
N LYS A 64 -6.54 25.57 -13.52
CA LYS A 64 -6.06 26.95 -13.43
C LYS A 64 -6.77 27.74 -12.34
N ALA A 65 -8.07 27.53 -12.14
CA ALA A 65 -8.82 28.17 -11.07
C ALA A 65 -8.39 27.67 -9.67
N GLU A 66 -8.12 26.39 -9.52
CA GLU A 66 -7.61 25.77 -8.29
C GLU A 66 -6.22 26.32 -7.93
N GLU A 67 -5.35 26.47 -8.93
CA GLU A 67 -4.01 27.05 -8.76
C GLU A 67 -4.09 28.47 -8.16
N LEU A 68 -5.00 29.31 -8.68
CA LEU A 68 -5.24 30.66 -8.15
C LEU A 68 -5.80 30.67 -6.70
N GLN A 69 -6.34 29.56 -6.24
CA GLN A 69 -6.82 29.34 -4.89
C GLN A 69 -5.77 28.69 -3.97
N GLY A 70 -4.51 28.58 -4.43
CA GLY A 70 -3.42 27.96 -3.67
C GLY A 70 -3.38 26.44 -3.73
N ARG A 71 -4.04 25.84 -4.71
CA ARG A 71 -4.04 24.40 -4.99
C ARG A 71 -3.40 24.07 -6.35
N PRO A 72 -2.09 24.27 -6.50
CA PRO A 72 -1.39 24.03 -7.76
C PRO A 72 -1.32 22.51 -8.09
N TYR A 73 -1.31 22.18 -9.37
CA TYR A 73 -0.93 20.85 -9.85
C TYR A 73 0.59 20.82 -10.07
N VAL A 74 1.29 19.93 -9.36
CA VAL A 74 2.76 19.86 -9.32
C VAL A 74 3.25 18.47 -9.76
N PRO A 75 3.16 18.12 -11.06
CA PRO A 75 3.51 16.79 -11.55
C PRO A 75 5.01 16.46 -11.45
N TRP A 76 5.86 17.45 -11.23
CA TRP A 76 7.32 17.32 -11.11
C TRP A 76 7.83 17.21 -9.67
N ALA A 77 6.95 17.18 -8.65
CA ALA A 77 7.37 17.16 -7.27
C ALA A 77 8.33 15.99 -6.99
N ALA A 78 9.48 16.28 -6.45
CA ALA A 78 10.54 15.32 -6.14
C ALA A 78 11.10 15.51 -4.71
N LEU A 79 10.75 16.61 -4.04
CA LEU A 79 11.12 16.93 -2.67
C LEU A 79 9.86 17.10 -1.81
N PRO A 80 9.91 16.79 -0.51
CA PRO A 80 8.78 16.99 0.40
C PRO A 80 8.21 18.41 0.43
N THR A 81 9.04 19.41 0.14
CA THR A 81 8.68 20.85 0.13
C THR A 81 8.07 21.32 -1.19
N ASP A 82 8.03 20.51 -2.23
CA ASP A 82 7.47 20.89 -3.54
C ASP A 82 5.94 20.95 -3.52
N LEU A 83 5.31 20.26 -2.57
CA LEU A 83 3.86 20.21 -2.41
C LEU A 83 3.37 21.07 -1.26
N VAL A 84 2.15 21.59 -1.40
CA VAL A 84 1.51 22.44 -0.38
C VAL A 84 1.18 21.60 0.86
N HIS A 85 1.44 22.16 2.04
CA HIS A 85 1.04 21.58 3.33
C HIS A 85 -0.13 22.37 3.92
N ALA A 86 -1.13 21.66 4.43
CA ALA A 86 -2.19 22.29 5.21
C ALA A 86 -1.69 22.67 6.61
N ASP A 87 -2.26 23.73 7.20
CA ASP A 87 -1.92 24.16 8.54
C ASP A 87 -2.38 23.17 9.63
N ILE A 88 -3.43 22.40 9.33
CA ILE A 88 -4.00 21.38 10.23
C ILE A 88 -3.85 19.99 9.61
N PRO A 89 -3.87 18.92 10.40
CA PRO A 89 -3.81 17.54 9.88
C PRO A 89 -4.88 17.24 8.84
N ALA A 90 -4.64 16.26 8.01
CA ALA A 90 -5.62 15.73 7.05
C ALA A 90 -6.92 15.29 7.74
N PHE A 91 -6.79 14.74 8.92
CA PHE A 91 -7.86 14.39 9.86
C PHE A 91 -7.23 14.19 11.25
N PRO A 92 -8.01 14.22 12.34
CA PRO A 92 -7.50 13.93 13.68
C PRO A 92 -6.89 12.51 13.76
N GLY A 93 -5.65 12.42 14.21
CA GLY A 93 -4.88 11.17 14.26
C GLY A 93 -4.03 10.87 13.00
N ALA A 94 -4.00 11.76 12.02
CA ALA A 94 -3.09 11.62 10.88
C ALA A 94 -1.62 11.74 11.32
N MET A 95 -0.76 10.82 10.84
CA MET A 95 0.66 10.72 11.21
C MET A 95 1.57 10.75 9.99
N GLY A 96 2.85 11.01 10.22
CA GLY A 96 3.89 10.87 9.19
C GLY A 96 3.91 11.97 8.14
N GLY A 97 4.56 11.70 7.01
CA GLY A 97 4.77 12.68 5.94
C GLY A 97 3.49 13.14 5.26
N GLY A 98 2.50 12.27 5.09
CA GLY A 98 1.21 12.59 4.50
C GLY A 98 0.21 13.26 5.46
N ALA A 99 0.59 13.47 6.72
CA ALA A 99 -0.34 13.96 7.74
C ALA A 99 -0.94 15.34 7.47
N GLN A 100 -0.24 16.17 6.70
CA GLN A 100 -0.68 17.55 6.41
C GLN A 100 -1.14 17.73 4.95
N THR A 101 -1.55 16.64 4.28
CA THR A 101 -2.20 16.79 2.98
C THR A 101 -3.56 17.46 3.12
N PRO A 102 -3.87 18.49 2.31
CA PRO A 102 -5.20 19.10 2.32
C PRO A 102 -6.30 18.19 1.77
N GLY A 103 -5.94 17.20 0.93
CA GLY A 103 -6.94 16.37 0.25
C GLY A 103 -7.98 17.21 -0.50
N GLY A 104 -9.23 16.79 -0.45
CA GLY A 104 -10.35 17.46 -1.12
C GLY A 104 -11.02 18.58 -0.33
N ARG A 105 -10.41 19.09 0.75
CA ARG A 105 -11.01 20.09 1.66
C ARG A 105 -11.57 21.30 0.92
N GLY A 106 -12.84 21.62 1.18
CA GLY A 106 -13.54 22.75 0.56
C GLY A 106 -13.84 22.59 -0.93
N GLY A 107 -13.57 21.40 -1.50
CA GLY A 107 -13.88 21.08 -2.88
C GLY A 107 -15.31 20.59 -3.09
N LYS A 108 -15.61 20.18 -4.32
CA LYS A 108 -16.93 19.63 -4.67
C LYS A 108 -17.18 18.31 -3.92
N ILE A 109 -18.37 18.16 -3.35
CA ILE A 109 -18.80 16.91 -2.71
C ILE A 109 -19.47 16.01 -3.74
N PHE A 110 -19.01 14.75 -3.80
CA PHE A 110 -19.61 13.68 -4.58
C PHE A 110 -20.21 12.64 -3.64
N VAL A 111 -21.53 12.51 -3.67
CA VAL A 111 -22.26 11.48 -2.92
C VAL A 111 -22.46 10.27 -3.82
N ILE A 112 -21.79 9.16 -3.48
CA ILE A 112 -21.91 7.92 -4.23
C ILE A 112 -23.21 7.22 -3.82
N THR A 113 -24.09 7.03 -4.80
CA THR A 113 -25.43 6.44 -4.64
C THR A 113 -25.64 5.20 -5.52
N SER A 114 -24.66 4.87 -6.37
CA SER A 114 -24.72 3.75 -7.30
C SER A 114 -23.50 2.82 -7.14
N LEU A 115 -23.74 1.51 -7.20
CA LEU A 115 -22.69 0.47 -7.24
C LEU A 115 -22.22 0.15 -8.66
N GLU A 116 -22.81 0.78 -9.68
CA GLU A 116 -22.42 0.57 -11.07
C GLU A 116 -20.99 1.05 -11.36
N ASP A 117 -20.37 0.48 -12.38
CA ASP A 117 -19.01 0.85 -12.82
C ASP A 117 -18.93 2.30 -13.32
N SER A 118 -19.98 2.80 -14.00
CA SER A 118 -19.97 4.12 -14.62
C SER A 118 -21.37 4.74 -14.68
N GLY A 119 -21.42 6.06 -14.84
CA GLY A 119 -22.65 6.84 -14.86
C GLY A 119 -22.75 7.81 -13.69
N LYS A 120 -23.89 8.48 -13.56
CA LYS A 120 -24.14 9.46 -12.50
C LYS A 120 -24.20 8.80 -11.12
N GLY A 121 -23.56 9.40 -10.13
CA GLY A 121 -23.52 8.93 -8.74
C GLY A 121 -22.64 7.71 -8.53
N THR A 122 -21.75 7.38 -9.49
CA THR A 122 -20.81 6.26 -9.37
C THR A 122 -19.45 6.70 -8.82
N PHE A 123 -18.71 5.74 -8.30
CA PHE A 123 -17.37 5.94 -7.80
C PHE A 123 -16.42 6.44 -8.91
N ARG A 124 -16.53 5.88 -10.12
CA ARG A 124 -15.74 6.30 -11.29
C ARG A 124 -15.97 7.77 -11.64
N GLU A 125 -17.22 8.24 -11.65
CA GLU A 125 -17.54 9.65 -11.92
C GLU A 125 -16.78 10.59 -10.97
N ALA A 126 -16.77 10.25 -9.67
CA ALA A 126 -16.11 11.06 -8.65
C ALA A 126 -14.57 11.02 -8.76
N LEU A 127 -14.00 9.84 -9.04
CA LEU A 127 -12.55 9.67 -9.08
C LEU A 127 -11.89 10.28 -10.32
N GLU A 128 -12.59 10.23 -11.45
CA GLU A 128 -12.11 10.79 -12.72
C GLU A 128 -12.47 12.28 -12.90
N ALA A 129 -13.24 12.86 -11.97
CA ALA A 129 -13.53 14.29 -11.97
C ALA A 129 -12.27 15.14 -11.75
N VAL A 130 -12.32 16.39 -12.23
CA VAL A 130 -11.24 17.37 -12.13
C VAL A 130 -11.62 18.44 -11.09
N GLY A 131 -10.61 18.92 -10.35
CA GLY A 131 -10.76 19.88 -9.25
C GLY A 131 -10.79 19.21 -7.88
N ALA A 132 -10.66 20.03 -6.83
CA ALA A 132 -10.71 19.59 -5.45
C ALA A 132 -12.05 18.92 -5.13
N ARG A 133 -12.05 17.75 -4.47
CA ARG A 133 -13.29 17.00 -4.25
C ARG A 133 -13.22 16.05 -3.06
N THR A 134 -14.37 15.93 -2.41
CA THR A 134 -14.62 14.97 -1.33
C THR A 134 -15.63 13.93 -1.80
N VAL A 135 -15.31 12.65 -1.62
CA VAL A 135 -16.13 11.50 -2.02
C VAL A 135 -16.66 10.82 -0.77
N VAL A 136 -17.98 10.82 -0.62
CA VAL A 136 -18.73 10.17 0.45
C VAL A 136 -19.73 9.17 -0.11
N PHE A 137 -20.21 8.24 0.70
CA PHE A 137 -21.04 7.14 0.23
C PHE A 137 -22.40 7.15 0.94
N ASN A 138 -23.47 7.10 0.18
CA ASN A 138 -24.83 6.85 0.66
C ASN A 138 -25.40 5.55 0.04
N VAL A 139 -24.52 4.58 -0.16
CA VAL A 139 -24.84 3.23 -0.62
C VAL A 139 -23.87 2.24 0.03
N SER A 140 -24.32 1.02 0.31
CA SER A 140 -23.51 -0.10 0.81
C SER A 140 -23.48 -1.21 -0.23
N GLY A 141 -22.32 -1.85 -0.42
CA GLY A 141 -22.22 -2.94 -1.38
C GLY A 141 -20.84 -3.08 -1.99
N ILE A 142 -20.78 -3.80 -3.12
CA ILE A 142 -19.56 -4.02 -3.90
C ILE A 142 -19.68 -3.27 -5.22
N ILE A 143 -18.79 -2.32 -5.44
CA ILE A 143 -18.59 -1.67 -6.73
C ILE A 143 -17.68 -2.57 -7.57
N ARG A 144 -18.24 -3.20 -8.61
CA ARG A 144 -17.47 -4.08 -9.51
C ARG A 144 -17.01 -3.31 -10.73
N LEU A 145 -15.76 -2.95 -10.74
CA LEU A 145 -15.14 -2.26 -11.86
C LEU A 145 -14.94 -3.20 -13.04
N LYS A 146 -15.25 -2.73 -14.24
CA LYS A 146 -15.04 -3.42 -15.52
C LYS A 146 -13.74 -3.01 -16.22
N LYS A 147 -13.17 -1.90 -15.78
CA LYS A 147 -11.91 -1.32 -16.23
C LYS A 147 -11.24 -0.62 -15.04
N PRO A 148 -9.92 -0.46 -15.03
CA PRO A 148 -9.25 0.33 -14.00
C PRO A 148 -9.82 1.75 -13.90
N ILE A 149 -9.72 2.32 -12.72
CA ILE A 149 -9.92 3.76 -12.53
C ILE A 149 -8.54 4.39 -12.35
N THR A 150 -8.27 5.48 -13.05
CA THR A 150 -7.05 6.28 -12.84
C THR A 150 -7.41 7.67 -12.32
N VAL A 151 -7.00 7.97 -11.10
CA VAL A 151 -7.16 9.29 -10.47
C VAL A 151 -6.02 10.19 -10.94
N ARG A 152 -6.31 11.16 -11.82
CA ARG A 152 -5.32 12.08 -12.38
C ARG A 152 -5.33 13.47 -11.78
N ALA A 153 -6.49 13.93 -11.33
CA ALA A 153 -6.61 15.26 -10.73
C ALA A 153 -6.29 15.22 -9.23
N PRO A 154 -5.48 16.17 -8.73
CA PRO A 154 -5.12 16.24 -7.31
C PRO A 154 -6.28 16.70 -6.43
N TYR A 155 -6.02 16.79 -5.13
CA TYR A 155 -6.92 17.30 -4.10
C TYR A 155 -8.20 16.46 -3.96
N ILE A 156 -8.04 15.20 -3.57
CA ILE A 156 -9.15 14.28 -3.35
C ILE A 156 -9.16 13.70 -1.93
N THR A 157 -10.34 13.66 -1.32
CA THR A 157 -10.61 12.89 -0.09
C THR A 157 -11.66 11.82 -0.38
N ILE A 158 -11.39 10.57 0.00
CA ILE A 158 -12.31 9.43 -0.13
C ILE A 158 -12.61 8.91 1.27
N ALA A 159 -13.86 9.06 1.71
CA ALA A 159 -14.30 8.76 3.07
C ALA A 159 -15.21 7.52 3.11
N GLY A 160 -14.63 6.31 3.07
CA GLY A 160 -15.37 5.05 3.07
C GLY A 160 -16.21 4.80 4.32
N GLN A 161 -15.83 5.41 5.46
CA GLN A 161 -16.58 5.34 6.73
C GLN A 161 -17.97 5.96 6.67
N THR A 162 -18.28 6.76 5.64
CA THR A 162 -19.61 7.34 5.44
C THR A 162 -20.61 6.34 4.85
N ALA A 163 -20.16 5.25 4.27
CA ALA A 163 -21.04 4.23 3.70
C ALA A 163 -21.97 3.64 4.79
N PRO A 164 -23.27 3.47 4.50
CA PRO A 164 -24.21 2.91 5.48
C PRO A 164 -23.96 1.42 5.72
N GLY A 165 -24.47 0.91 6.84
CA GLY A 165 -24.52 -0.52 7.16
C GLY A 165 -23.17 -1.21 7.25
N ASP A 166 -22.91 -2.16 6.38
CA ASP A 166 -21.68 -2.96 6.38
C ASP A 166 -20.51 -2.29 5.59
N GLY A 167 -20.77 -1.11 4.97
CA GLY A 167 -19.76 -0.33 4.27
C GLY A 167 -19.67 -0.61 2.78
N ILE A 168 -18.52 -0.27 2.19
CA ILE A 168 -18.28 -0.32 0.74
C ILE A 168 -17.02 -1.12 0.41
N CYS A 169 -17.04 -1.83 -0.71
CA CYS A 169 -15.89 -2.53 -1.29
C CYS A 169 -15.77 -2.21 -2.78
N VAL A 170 -14.55 -2.01 -3.26
CA VAL A 170 -14.22 -1.89 -4.69
C VAL A 170 -13.55 -3.18 -5.13
N ALA A 171 -14.04 -3.78 -6.21
CA ALA A 171 -13.61 -5.08 -6.71
C ALA A 171 -13.49 -5.11 -8.24
N GLY A 172 -12.92 -6.17 -8.78
CA GLY A 172 -12.87 -6.47 -10.22
C GLY A 172 -11.65 -5.89 -10.92
N GLU A 173 -11.31 -4.62 -10.68
CA GLU A 173 -10.22 -3.93 -11.34
C GLU A 173 -9.45 -3.02 -10.39
N SER A 174 -8.25 -2.62 -10.80
CA SER A 174 -7.33 -1.78 -10.04
C SER A 174 -7.81 -0.32 -9.94
N VAL A 175 -7.49 0.34 -8.83
CA VAL A 175 -7.56 1.81 -8.71
C VAL A 175 -6.14 2.36 -8.73
N LEU A 176 -5.85 3.24 -9.67
CA LEU A 176 -4.54 3.83 -9.91
C LEU A 176 -4.52 5.29 -9.49
N LEU A 177 -3.53 5.66 -8.69
CA LEU A 177 -3.33 7.01 -8.18
C LEU A 177 -2.16 7.66 -8.93
N ASP A 178 -2.45 8.53 -9.90
CA ASP A 178 -1.46 9.18 -10.75
C ASP A 178 -1.41 10.70 -10.47
N THR A 179 -1.44 11.09 -9.20
CA THR A 179 -1.51 12.48 -8.77
C THR A 179 -1.01 12.68 -7.34
N HIS A 180 -1.29 13.84 -6.74
CA HIS A 180 -0.92 14.22 -5.37
C HIS A 180 -2.13 14.72 -4.56
N ASP A 181 -1.92 14.96 -3.26
CA ASP A 181 -2.92 15.46 -2.31
C ASP A 181 -4.14 14.55 -2.20
N ILE A 182 -3.89 13.34 -1.69
CA ILE A 182 -4.86 12.25 -1.62
C ILE A 182 -5.06 11.81 -0.17
N ILE A 183 -6.31 11.78 0.28
CA ILE A 183 -6.74 11.17 1.55
C ILE A 183 -7.68 10.02 1.23
N ILE A 184 -7.39 8.80 1.71
CA ILE A 184 -8.29 7.64 1.57
C ILE A 184 -8.45 7.00 2.94
N ARG A 185 -9.70 6.90 3.41
CA ARG A 185 -10.01 6.31 4.72
C ARG A 185 -11.10 5.25 4.62
N TYR A 186 -10.94 4.15 5.37
CA TYR A 186 -11.92 3.08 5.57
C TYR A 186 -12.46 2.44 4.29
N MET A 187 -11.67 2.42 3.22
CA MET A 187 -12.00 1.76 1.97
C MET A 187 -11.49 0.32 1.93
N ARG A 188 -12.21 -0.54 1.21
CA ARG A 188 -11.77 -1.88 0.87
C ARG A 188 -11.52 -1.97 -0.62
N PHE A 189 -10.28 -2.31 -1.00
CA PHE A 189 -9.89 -2.57 -2.38
C PHE A 189 -9.53 -4.05 -2.50
N ARG A 190 -10.39 -4.82 -3.15
CA ARG A 190 -10.23 -6.25 -3.34
C ARG A 190 -10.30 -6.58 -4.83
N ARG A 191 -9.12 -6.62 -5.47
CA ARG A 191 -9.01 -6.85 -6.92
C ARG A 191 -9.75 -8.12 -7.33
N GLY A 192 -9.42 -9.25 -6.74
CA GLY A 192 -10.18 -10.49 -6.65
C GLY A 192 -10.44 -11.27 -7.94
N GLU A 193 -10.32 -10.68 -9.12
CA GLU A 193 -10.44 -11.41 -10.38
C GLU A 193 -9.19 -12.25 -10.63
N THR A 194 -9.39 -13.44 -11.19
CA THR A 194 -8.30 -14.40 -11.37
C THR A 194 -7.74 -14.44 -12.78
N GLU A 195 -8.41 -13.81 -13.75
CA GLU A 195 -7.88 -13.67 -15.11
C GLU A 195 -6.78 -12.59 -15.13
N VAL A 196 -5.57 -13.03 -15.46
CA VAL A 196 -4.40 -12.14 -15.49
C VAL A 196 -4.20 -11.63 -16.92
N THR A 197 -4.63 -10.41 -17.18
CA THR A 197 -4.43 -9.73 -18.46
C THR A 197 -3.32 -8.69 -18.39
N ARG A 198 -2.96 -8.27 -17.19
CA ARG A 198 -1.86 -7.38 -16.85
C ARG A 198 -1.43 -7.61 -15.39
N ARG A 199 -0.26 -7.13 -15.04
CA ARG A 199 0.19 -7.07 -13.64
C ARG A 199 -0.43 -5.82 -13.02
N ASP A 200 -1.28 -6.01 -12.03
CA ASP A 200 -1.92 -4.90 -11.34
C ASP A 200 -2.18 -5.16 -9.86
N ASP A 201 -2.11 -4.08 -9.13
CA ASP A 201 -2.34 -4.02 -7.70
C ASP A 201 -3.83 -3.83 -7.40
N ALA A 202 -4.26 -4.10 -6.18
CA ALA A 202 -5.60 -3.70 -5.77
C ALA A 202 -5.70 -2.15 -5.68
N LEU A 203 -4.65 -1.50 -5.16
CA LEU A 203 -4.47 -0.04 -5.16
C LEU A 203 -3.01 0.28 -5.51
N GLY A 204 -2.77 1.04 -6.55
CA GLY A 204 -1.40 1.37 -6.96
C GLY A 204 -1.31 2.63 -7.81
N GLY A 205 -0.28 2.74 -8.65
CA GLY A 205 -0.14 3.83 -9.63
C GLY A 205 1.18 4.59 -9.55
N ASN A 206 1.20 5.76 -10.18
CA ASN A 206 2.35 6.68 -10.21
C ASN A 206 2.10 7.87 -9.29
N VAL A 207 1.98 7.58 -7.98
CA VAL A 207 1.66 8.58 -6.98
C VAL A 207 2.78 9.61 -6.84
N ILE A 208 2.42 10.89 -6.88
CA ILE A 208 3.38 12.00 -6.79
C ILE A 208 3.70 12.30 -5.32
N GLY A 209 2.71 12.52 -4.48
CA GLY A 209 2.97 12.79 -3.07
C GLY A 209 1.80 13.38 -2.31
N ASN A 210 2.03 13.80 -1.05
CA ASN A 210 1.00 14.23 -0.10
C ASN A 210 -0.13 13.19 -0.04
N VAL A 211 0.19 11.96 0.33
CA VAL A 211 -0.77 10.86 0.36
C VAL A 211 -0.88 10.28 1.75
N ILE A 212 -2.12 10.10 2.22
CA ILE A 212 -2.40 9.36 3.43
C ILE A 212 -3.50 8.32 3.19
N ILE A 213 -3.16 7.06 3.45
CA ILE A 213 -4.06 5.92 3.44
C ILE A 213 -4.24 5.48 4.89
N ASP A 214 -5.47 5.46 5.38
CA ASP A 214 -5.76 5.18 6.78
C ASP A 214 -6.94 4.22 6.94
N HIS A 215 -6.78 3.21 7.78
CA HIS A 215 -7.82 2.21 8.06
C HIS A 215 -8.42 1.60 6.78
N CYS A 216 -7.60 1.28 5.79
CA CYS A 216 -8.04 0.62 4.56
C CYS A 216 -7.68 -0.86 4.56
N SER A 217 -8.34 -1.63 3.71
CA SER A 217 -8.05 -3.05 3.50
C SER A 217 -7.79 -3.31 2.02
N MET A 218 -6.57 -3.76 1.70
CA MET A 218 -6.17 -4.16 0.35
C MET A 218 -5.92 -5.66 0.33
N SER A 219 -6.61 -6.35 -0.57
CA SER A 219 -6.48 -7.81 -0.71
C SER A 219 -6.67 -8.25 -2.15
N TRP A 220 -6.16 -9.45 -2.44
CA TRP A 220 -6.43 -10.16 -3.69
C TRP A 220 -5.89 -9.42 -4.93
N GLY A 221 -4.79 -8.69 -4.76
CA GLY A 221 -4.04 -8.11 -5.87
C GLY A 221 -3.39 -9.21 -6.74
N LEU A 222 -3.19 -8.93 -8.02
CA LEU A 222 -2.56 -9.86 -8.97
C LEU A 222 -1.05 -9.66 -9.07
N ASP A 223 -0.54 -8.47 -8.71
CA ASP A 223 0.88 -8.15 -8.53
C ASP A 223 1.14 -7.90 -7.03
N GLU A 224 0.84 -6.72 -6.53
CA GLU A 224 0.79 -6.40 -5.11
C GLU A 224 -0.63 -6.04 -4.66
N ASN A 225 -0.84 -6.01 -3.35
CA ASN A 225 -2.08 -5.45 -2.81
C ASN A 225 -2.06 -3.90 -2.84
N ILE A 226 -0.88 -3.30 -2.57
CA ILE A 226 -0.71 -1.84 -2.63
C ILE A 226 0.72 -1.46 -3.06
N SER A 227 0.84 -0.53 -4.04
CA SER A 227 2.14 -0.03 -4.51
C SER A 227 2.14 1.48 -4.68
N LEU A 228 2.83 2.18 -3.77
CA LEU A 228 2.93 3.64 -3.73
C LEU A 228 4.38 4.04 -3.36
N TYR A 229 5.23 4.38 -4.33
CA TYR A 229 6.64 4.69 -4.06
C TYR A 229 7.29 5.67 -5.03
N ARG A 230 6.70 5.88 -6.20
CA ARG A 230 7.28 6.68 -7.27
C ARG A 230 6.23 7.20 -8.24
N HIS A 231 6.65 8.15 -9.06
CA HIS A 231 5.93 8.54 -10.27
C HIS A 231 6.90 8.73 -11.45
N GLN A 232 6.33 8.99 -12.61
CA GLN A 232 7.07 9.28 -13.83
C GLN A 232 6.74 10.70 -14.29
N PHE A 233 7.75 11.48 -14.57
CA PHE A 233 7.61 12.85 -15.04
C PHE A 233 8.40 13.06 -16.35
N GLN A 234 7.78 13.76 -17.26
CA GLN A 234 8.38 14.20 -18.51
C GLN A 234 8.03 15.67 -18.74
N ALA A 235 9.02 16.54 -18.68
CA ALA A 235 8.79 17.99 -18.75
C ALA A 235 8.19 18.45 -20.09
N ASN A 236 8.52 17.77 -21.18
CA ASN A 236 7.96 17.97 -22.51
C ASN A 236 8.31 16.75 -23.41
N GLU A 237 7.70 16.66 -24.58
CA GLU A 237 7.86 15.52 -25.50
C GLU A 237 9.33 15.20 -25.88
N LYS A 238 10.24 16.16 -25.79
CA LYS A 238 11.66 16.01 -26.14
C LYS A 238 12.53 15.66 -24.93
N SER A 239 12.03 15.84 -23.72
CA SER A 239 12.79 15.53 -22.51
C SER A 239 12.74 14.03 -22.22
N LYS A 240 13.73 13.53 -21.47
CA LYS A 240 13.74 12.15 -21.00
C LYS A 240 12.63 11.96 -19.96
N LEU A 241 11.95 10.82 -20.02
CA LEU A 241 11.07 10.38 -18.95
C LEU A 241 11.91 10.08 -17.69
N GLU A 242 11.63 10.79 -16.60
CA GLU A 242 12.31 10.63 -15.32
C GLU A 242 11.47 9.84 -14.34
N LYS A 243 12.12 8.99 -13.56
CA LYS A 243 11.50 8.27 -12.44
C LYS A 243 11.83 9.02 -11.16
N LEU A 244 10.84 9.68 -10.58
CA LEU A 244 10.95 10.47 -9.37
C LEU A 244 10.37 9.72 -8.16
N PRO A 245 10.90 9.92 -6.94
CA PRO A 245 10.32 9.33 -5.74
C PRO A 245 8.96 9.97 -5.43
N ALA A 246 8.04 9.20 -4.90
CA ALA A 246 6.90 9.77 -4.20
C ALA A 246 7.37 10.56 -2.97
N VAL A 247 6.63 11.60 -2.59
CA VAL A 247 6.99 12.44 -1.43
C VAL A 247 5.83 12.53 -0.44
N ASN A 248 6.12 12.61 0.86
CA ASN A 248 5.10 12.76 1.91
C ASN A 248 4.02 11.67 1.87
N VAL A 249 4.43 10.40 1.93
CA VAL A 249 3.51 9.26 1.89
C VAL A 249 3.31 8.69 3.29
N THR A 250 2.06 8.50 3.70
CA THR A 250 1.71 7.74 4.91
C THR A 250 0.73 6.62 4.58
N ILE A 251 1.03 5.41 5.08
CA ILE A 251 0.07 4.31 5.17
C ILE A 251 0.00 3.94 6.65
N GLN A 252 -1.17 4.10 7.25
CA GLN A 252 -1.37 3.81 8.67
C GLN A 252 -2.62 2.96 8.92
N ASN A 253 -2.60 2.12 9.96
CA ASN A 253 -3.74 1.31 10.41
C ASN A 253 -4.40 0.48 9.29
N THR A 254 -3.65 0.01 8.31
CA THR A 254 -4.14 -0.59 7.07
C THR A 254 -3.76 -2.06 6.98
N ILE A 255 -4.60 -2.88 6.33
CA ILE A 255 -4.32 -4.29 6.04
C ILE A 255 -3.87 -4.44 4.58
N SER A 256 -2.77 -5.17 4.35
CA SER A 256 -2.35 -5.70 3.05
C SER A 256 -2.22 -7.21 3.15
N ALA A 257 -3.20 -7.96 2.64
CA ALA A 257 -3.25 -9.38 2.87
C ALA A 257 -3.73 -10.19 1.65
N GLU A 258 -3.30 -11.44 1.59
CA GLU A 258 -3.80 -12.42 0.63
C GLU A 258 -3.67 -11.99 -0.84
N GLY A 259 -2.49 -11.52 -1.25
CA GLY A 259 -2.19 -11.38 -2.67
C GLY A 259 -2.44 -12.70 -3.39
N LEU A 260 -3.04 -12.69 -4.60
CA LEU A 260 -3.37 -13.90 -5.34
C LEU A 260 -2.16 -14.46 -6.10
N ASP A 261 -1.81 -15.72 -5.87
CA ASP A 261 -0.71 -16.40 -6.56
C ASP A 261 -1.10 -16.91 -7.97
N THR A 262 -1.96 -16.19 -8.66
CA THR A 262 -2.40 -16.49 -10.03
C THR A 262 -1.32 -16.25 -11.07
N TYR A 263 -0.35 -15.37 -10.72
CA TYR A 263 0.74 -14.94 -11.60
C TYR A 263 2.14 -15.19 -10.99
N ASN A 264 2.24 -16.08 -10.01
CA ASN A 264 3.43 -16.26 -9.16
C ASN A 264 3.85 -14.97 -8.43
N HIS A 265 2.91 -14.13 -8.05
CA HIS A 265 3.16 -12.78 -7.57
C HIS A 265 2.36 -12.38 -6.32
N ALA A 266 1.74 -13.24 -5.60
CA ALA A 266 1.00 -12.98 -4.34
C ALA A 266 1.79 -12.09 -3.35
N PHE A 267 2.06 -10.82 -3.71
CA PHE A 267 2.94 -9.92 -2.97
C PHE A 267 2.14 -8.90 -2.15
N GLY A 268 2.72 -8.50 -1.02
CA GLY A 268 2.08 -7.55 -0.12
C GLY A 268 2.10 -6.13 -0.67
N SER A 269 3.30 -5.55 -0.85
CA SER A 269 3.38 -4.15 -1.28
C SER A 269 4.77 -3.75 -1.76
N THR A 270 4.81 -2.79 -2.70
CA THR A 270 6.00 -1.99 -3.00
C THR A 270 5.71 -0.54 -2.61
N ILE A 271 6.35 -0.07 -1.54
CA ILE A 271 6.10 1.24 -0.94
C ILE A 271 7.42 1.97 -0.67
N GLY A 272 7.36 3.29 -0.49
CA GLY A 272 8.58 4.07 -0.25
C GLY A 272 8.43 5.54 -0.61
N GLY A 273 9.56 6.17 -0.93
CA GLY A 273 9.66 7.58 -1.27
C GLY A 273 10.27 8.44 -0.17
N LEU A 274 10.40 9.73 -0.43
CA LEU A 274 10.95 10.69 0.53
C LEU A 274 9.90 11.09 1.58
N ASN A 275 10.31 11.15 2.84
CA ASN A 275 9.43 11.48 3.97
C ASN A 275 8.23 10.53 4.07
N SER A 276 8.48 9.21 3.94
CA SER A 276 7.43 8.20 4.01
C SER A 276 7.30 7.60 5.42
N MET A 277 6.09 7.22 5.80
CA MET A 277 5.75 6.59 7.08
C MET A 277 4.77 5.43 6.86
N PHE A 278 5.12 4.25 7.37
CA PHE A 278 4.29 3.04 7.36
C PHE A 278 4.15 2.57 8.80
N ILE A 279 2.99 2.81 9.39
CA ILE A 279 2.80 2.67 10.83
C ILE A 279 1.50 1.95 11.20
N ARG A 280 1.60 0.99 12.11
CA ARG A 280 0.45 0.25 12.67
C ARG A 280 -0.35 -0.51 11.63
N ASN A 281 0.32 -1.04 10.60
CA ASN A 281 -0.31 -1.82 9.54
C ASN A 281 -0.14 -3.32 9.76
N LEU A 282 -0.96 -4.11 9.07
CA LEU A 282 -0.87 -5.56 9.01
C LEU A 282 -0.53 -6.02 7.59
N TRP A 283 0.58 -6.75 7.44
CA TRP A 283 0.85 -7.57 6.26
C TRP A 283 0.65 -9.04 6.62
N ALA A 284 -0.24 -9.74 5.90
CA ALA A 284 -0.55 -11.13 6.22
C ALA A 284 -0.75 -11.98 4.96
N ASP A 285 -0.28 -13.23 5.01
CA ASP A 285 -0.56 -14.25 4.00
C ASP A 285 -0.13 -13.83 2.57
N ASN A 286 1.02 -13.17 2.46
CA ASN A 286 1.64 -12.82 1.18
C ASN A 286 2.96 -13.57 1.00
N ILE A 287 3.26 -14.00 -0.22
CA ILE A 287 4.48 -14.74 -0.53
C ILE A 287 5.72 -13.91 -0.16
N SER A 288 5.71 -12.61 -0.49
CA SER A 288 6.87 -11.72 -0.42
C SER A 288 6.44 -10.25 -0.31
N ARG A 289 7.42 -9.34 -0.19
CA ARG A 289 7.22 -7.89 -0.16
C ARG A 289 6.27 -7.44 0.95
N ASN A 290 6.65 -7.74 2.18
CA ASN A 290 5.88 -7.42 3.39
C ASN A 290 6.57 -6.35 4.30
N ALA A 291 7.05 -5.21 3.75
CA ALA A 291 6.91 -4.61 2.42
C ALA A 291 8.22 -4.61 1.63
N SER A 292 8.18 -4.35 0.31
CA SER A 292 9.37 -4.01 -0.48
C SER A 292 9.56 -2.50 -0.54
N VAL A 293 10.80 -2.03 -0.39
CA VAL A 293 11.16 -0.61 -0.52
C VAL A 293 11.44 -0.31 -1.98
N GLY A 294 10.50 0.39 -2.63
CA GLY A 294 10.50 0.51 -4.08
C GLY A 294 11.48 1.52 -4.66
N MET A 295 11.84 2.55 -3.91
CA MET A 295 12.78 3.59 -4.32
C MET A 295 13.47 4.18 -3.10
N TYR A 296 14.58 4.90 -3.30
CA TYR A 296 15.29 5.57 -2.21
C TYR A 296 14.38 6.56 -1.46
N GLY A 297 14.74 6.79 -0.21
CA GLY A 297 14.05 7.76 0.64
C GLY A 297 14.22 7.46 2.12
N SER A 298 13.47 8.17 2.94
CA SER A 298 13.32 7.88 4.35
C SER A 298 12.17 6.91 4.55
N PHE A 299 12.51 5.65 4.76
CA PHE A 299 11.56 4.55 4.94
C PHE A 299 11.38 4.30 6.44
N ASN A 300 10.25 4.74 6.98
CA ASN A 300 9.90 4.55 8.38
C ASN A 300 8.85 3.45 8.52
N PHE A 301 9.26 2.30 9.03
CA PHE A 301 8.42 1.13 9.24
C PHE A 301 8.31 0.85 10.74
N VAL A 302 7.20 1.29 11.36
CA VAL A 302 7.07 1.38 12.80
C VAL A 302 5.78 0.73 13.31
N ASN A 303 5.88 -0.10 14.34
CA ASN A 303 4.72 -0.73 14.98
C ASN A 303 3.80 -1.53 14.04
N ASN A 304 4.35 -2.11 12.98
CA ASN A 304 3.60 -2.97 12.07
C ASN A 304 3.63 -4.43 12.51
N VAL A 305 2.69 -5.21 11.98
CA VAL A 305 2.65 -6.67 12.13
C VAL A 305 2.85 -7.32 10.76
N VAL A 306 3.76 -8.29 10.71
CA VAL A 306 4.01 -9.12 9.52
C VAL A 306 3.75 -10.57 9.88
N PHE A 307 2.85 -11.24 9.15
CA PHE A 307 2.46 -12.62 9.39
C PHE A 307 2.57 -13.49 8.13
N ASN A 308 3.06 -14.72 8.29
CA ASN A 308 2.95 -15.83 7.34
C ASN A 308 3.52 -15.53 5.93
N TRP A 309 4.78 -15.11 5.86
CA TRP A 309 5.50 -14.94 4.59
C TRP A 309 6.19 -16.24 4.14
N TRP A 310 6.30 -16.45 2.82
CA TRP A 310 7.05 -17.59 2.28
C TRP A 310 8.51 -17.24 1.95
N ASN A 311 8.77 -16.10 1.34
CA ASN A 311 10.10 -15.74 0.82
C ASN A 311 10.71 -14.52 1.53
N ARG A 312 9.99 -13.40 1.60
CA ARG A 312 10.56 -12.15 2.10
C ARG A 312 9.62 -11.44 3.06
N THR A 313 10.21 -10.88 4.11
CA THR A 313 9.61 -9.82 4.92
C THR A 313 9.86 -8.48 4.24
N LEU A 314 10.67 -7.58 4.85
CA LEU A 314 11.08 -6.35 4.18
C LEU A 314 12.29 -6.62 3.27
N ASP A 315 12.33 -5.93 2.13
CA ASP A 315 13.47 -5.95 1.21
C ASP A 315 13.56 -4.66 0.38
N GLY A 316 14.58 -4.55 -0.46
CA GLY A 316 14.68 -3.50 -1.47
C GLY A 316 15.40 -2.24 -1.01
N GLY A 317 15.05 -1.13 -1.65
CA GLY A 317 15.76 0.14 -1.54
C GLY A 317 17.01 0.20 -2.40
N ASP A 318 17.89 1.14 -2.10
CA ASP A 318 19.19 1.30 -2.72
C ASP A 318 20.19 1.96 -1.75
N TYR A 319 21.39 2.27 -2.24
CA TYR A 319 22.46 2.89 -1.44
C TYR A 319 22.12 4.27 -0.85
N ARG A 320 21.05 4.92 -1.31
CA ARG A 320 20.57 6.23 -0.81
C ARG A 320 19.50 6.08 0.26
N SER A 321 18.98 4.89 0.49
CA SER A 321 17.86 4.65 1.40
C SER A 321 18.28 4.82 2.86
N GLN A 322 17.37 5.37 3.66
CA GLN A 322 17.46 5.51 5.10
C GLN A 322 16.29 4.76 5.73
N TYR A 323 16.60 3.73 6.50
CA TYR A 323 15.58 2.88 7.10
C TYR A 323 15.48 3.13 8.61
N ASN A 324 14.28 3.36 9.11
CA ASN A 324 13.90 3.20 10.52
C ASN A 324 12.93 2.02 10.62
N ILE A 325 13.37 0.91 11.21
CA ILE A 325 12.55 -0.30 11.37
C ILE A 325 12.44 -0.56 12.86
N ILE A 326 11.34 -0.09 13.47
CA ILE A 326 11.24 0.07 14.91
C ILE A 326 9.99 -0.62 15.46
N ASN A 327 10.19 -1.46 16.47
CA ASN A 327 9.13 -2.06 17.28
C ASN A 327 8.03 -2.73 16.45
N ASN A 328 8.39 -3.43 15.37
CA ASN A 328 7.47 -4.24 14.59
C ASN A 328 7.39 -5.67 15.15
N TYR A 329 6.30 -6.35 14.85
CA TYR A 329 6.04 -7.72 15.29
C TYR A 329 6.02 -8.66 14.08
N PHE A 330 6.98 -9.60 14.04
CA PHE A 330 7.11 -10.60 12.98
C PHE A 330 6.67 -11.97 13.49
N LYS A 331 5.63 -12.53 12.89
CA LYS A 331 5.07 -13.83 13.28
C LYS A 331 5.13 -14.80 12.10
N PRO A 332 6.11 -15.73 12.06
CA PRO A 332 6.10 -16.82 11.10
C PRO A 332 4.80 -17.62 11.16
N GLY A 333 4.29 -18.02 10.00
CA GLY A 333 3.05 -18.79 9.87
C GLY A 333 3.26 -20.13 9.15
N PRO A 334 2.17 -20.82 8.77
CA PRO A 334 2.24 -22.16 8.19
C PRO A 334 3.01 -22.27 6.86
N ILE A 335 3.10 -21.19 6.06
CA ILE A 335 3.88 -21.20 4.80
C ILE A 335 5.33 -20.79 5.03
N THR A 336 5.66 -20.15 6.14
CA THR A 336 7.02 -19.65 6.42
C THR A 336 7.98 -20.82 6.57
N PRO A 337 9.12 -20.88 5.82
CA PRO A 337 10.12 -21.93 5.96
C PRO A 337 10.65 -22.04 7.38
N THR A 338 10.80 -23.26 7.90
CA THR A 338 11.18 -23.52 9.31
C THR A 338 12.68 -23.61 9.54
N ASP A 339 13.43 -23.96 8.51
CA ASP A 339 14.85 -24.34 8.51
C ASP A 339 15.77 -23.33 7.80
N GLN A 340 15.25 -22.15 7.46
CA GLN A 340 15.97 -21.14 6.69
C GLN A 340 16.03 -19.81 7.44
N PRO A 341 17.09 -19.00 7.24
CA PRO A 341 17.25 -17.67 7.84
C PRO A 341 16.09 -16.71 7.53
N ILE A 342 15.34 -16.95 6.45
CA ILE A 342 14.12 -16.20 6.09
C ILE A 342 13.11 -16.19 7.24
N ARG A 343 13.09 -17.23 8.09
CA ARG A 343 12.16 -17.35 9.21
C ARG A 343 12.27 -16.20 10.22
N TYR A 344 13.48 -15.68 10.43
CA TYR A 344 13.74 -14.59 11.38
C TYR A 344 14.26 -13.31 10.73
N ARG A 345 14.12 -13.20 9.39
CA ARG A 345 14.49 -12.01 8.65
C ARG A 345 13.58 -10.84 9.03
N ILE A 346 14.18 -9.70 9.34
CA ILE A 346 13.50 -8.42 9.46
C ILE A 346 13.56 -7.70 8.12
N ILE A 347 14.79 -7.51 7.59
CA ILE A 347 14.99 -6.83 6.30
C ILE A 347 16.17 -7.43 5.54
N LYS A 348 16.05 -7.41 4.21
CA LYS A 348 17.13 -7.59 3.24
C LYS A 348 17.33 -6.28 2.48
N PRO A 349 18.22 -5.38 2.93
CA PRO A 349 18.51 -4.16 2.18
C PRO A 349 19.23 -4.50 0.86
N GLU A 350 18.97 -3.71 -0.18
CA GLU A 350 19.62 -3.85 -1.49
C GLU A 350 20.54 -2.67 -1.80
N SER A 351 21.58 -2.92 -2.60
CA SER A 351 22.54 -1.88 -3.01
C SER A 351 22.07 -1.08 -4.23
N GLY A 352 21.05 -1.59 -4.95
CA GLY A 352 20.73 -1.11 -6.28
C GLY A 352 21.80 -1.52 -7.30
N SER A 353 21.70 -0.97 -8.51
CA SER A 353 22.59 -1.34 -9.65
C SER A 353 23.85 -0.47 -9.69
N ILE A 354 24.59 -0.33 -8.58
CA ILE A 354 25.83 0.43 -8.54
C ILE A 354 27.07 -0.47 -8.31
N SER A 355 28.22 0.00 -8.78
CA SER A 355 29.51 -0.65 -8.58
C SER A 355 30.56 0.40 -8.14
N PRO A 356 31.31 0.19 -7.05
CA PRO A 356 31.22 -0.96 -6.12
C PRO A 356 29.90 -0.98 -5.35
N LYS A 357 29.51 -2.17 -4.84
CA LYS A 357 28.29 -2.32 -4.04
C LYS A 357 28.35 -1.38 -2.82
N THR A 358 27.27 -0.63 -2.61
CA THR A 358 27.07 0.26 -1.47
C THR A 358 25.60 0.15 -1.05
N PHE A 359 25.36 0.07 0.24
CA PHE A 359 23.99 -0.06 0.79
C PHE A 359 23.55 1.23 1.47
N GLY A 360 22.25 1.42 1.59
CA GLY A 360 21.66 2.45 2.43
C GLY A 360 22.00 2.27 3.91
N LYS A 361 21.51 3.16 4.75
CA LYS A 361 21.75 3.16 6.20
C LYS A 361 20.49 2.77 6.94
N ALA A 362 20.63 1.98 8.01
CA ALA A 362 19.47 1.45 8.74
C ALA A 362 19.63 1.55 10.26
N PHE A 363 18.59 2.03 10.91
CA PHE A 363 18.34 1.85 12.32
C PHE A 363 17.27 0.76 12.46
N VAL A 364 17.62 -0.36 13.10
CA VAL A 364 16.73 -1.53 13.27
C VAL A 364 16.80 -1.91 14.74
N ASP A 365 15.69 -1.70 15.46
CA ASP A 365 15.67 -1.91 16.91
C ASP A 365 14.26 -2.20 17.45
N GLY A 366 14.20 -2.95 18.55
CA GLY A 366 12.97 -3.26 19.27
C GLY A 366 11.99 -4.17 18.52
N ASN A 367 12.38 -4.75 17.38
CA ASN A 367 11.49 -5.64 16.63
C ASN A 367 11.43 -7.02 17.30
N PHE A 368 10.22 -7.56 17.43
CA PHE A 368 9.95 -8.84 18.04
C PHE A 368 9.73 -9.91 16.96
N ILE A 369 10.45 -11.01 17.05
CA ILE A 369 10.34 -12.14 16.11
C ILE A 369 9.92 -13.39 16.85
N VAL A 370 8.71 -13.87 16.61
CA VAL A 370 8.16 -15.07 17.25
C VAL A 370 9.02 -16.29 16.95
N GLY A 371 9.49 -16.96 18.01
CA GLY A 371 10.31 -18.15 17.91
C GLY A 371 11.78 -17.90 17.60
N SER A 372 12.25 -16.64 17.71
CA SER A 372 13.67 -16.26 17.54
C SER A 372 14.11 -15.27 18.62
N PRO A 373 14.29 -15.74 19.88
CA PRO A 373 14.60 -14.87 21.00
C PRO A 373 15.95 -14.14 20.85
N GLU A 374 16.91 -14.74 20.18
CA GLU A 374 18.24 -14.15 19.93
C GLU A 374 18.13 -12.92 19.00
N VAL A 375 17.35 -13.04 17.92
CA VAL A 375 17.10 -11.93 16.98
C VAL A 375 16.19 -10.87 17.62
N THR A 376 15.29 -11.27 18.49
CA THR A 376 14.45 -10.33 19.27
C THR A 376 15.29 -9.51 20.25
N ALA A 377 16.27 -10.14 20.91
CA ALA A 377 17.17 -9.47 21.85
C ALA A 377 18.17 -8.52 21.16
N ASP A 378 18.63 -8.88 19.97
CA ASP A 378 19.47 -8.06 19.10
C ASP A 378 19.07 -8.26 17.64
N ASN A 379 18.35 -7.31 17.08
CA ASN A 379 17.84 -7.40 15.70
C ASN A 379 18.96 -7.51 14.64
N TRP A 380 20.19 -7.13 14.98
CA TRP A 380 21.35 -7.26 14.09
C TRP A 380 21.98 -8.65 14.14
N ASN A 381 21.64 -9.46 15.13
CA ASN A 381 22.07 -10.87 15.24
C ASN A 381 21.24 -11.77 14.32
N GLY A 382 21.29 -11.52 13.00
CA GLY A 382 20.64 -12.31 11.95
C GLY A 382 19.33 -11.75 11.40
N GLY A 383 18.74 -10.71 11.98
CA GLY A 383 17.50 -10.09 11.46
C GLY A 383 17.74 -9.25 10.21
N VAL A 384 18.88 -8.56 10.12
CA VAL A 384 19.32 -7.87 8.90
C VAL A 384 20.20 -8.82 8.09
N GLN A 385 19.77 -9.18 6.88
CA GLN A 385 20.40 -10.21 6.06
C GLN A 385 20.82 -9.65 4.70
N LEU A 386 22.08 -9.92 4.32
CA LEU A 386 22.61 -9.64 2.98
C LEU A 386 22.81 -10.98 2.27
N GLU A 387 22.31 -11.12 1.08
CA GLU A 387 22.46 -12.31 0.24
C GLU A 387 23.60 -12.14 -0.76
N ASP A 388 24.09 -13.25 -1.29
CA ASP A 388 25.12 -13.32 -2.35
C ASP A 388 26.49 -12.73 -1.98
N LEU A 389 26.83 -12.67 -0.70
CA LEU A 389 28.12 -12.20 -0.21
C LEU A 389 28.80 -13.25 0.67
N SER A 390 30.14 -13.27 0.68
CA SER A 390 30.88 -14.07 1.66
C SER A 390 30.62 -13.57 3.09
N SER A 391 30.80 -14.44 4.08
CA SER A 391 30.53 -14.12 5.48
C SER A 391 31.38 -12.95 6.02
N GLU A 392 32.62 -12.80 5.54
CA GLU A 392 33.52 -11.70 5.92
C GLU A 392 33.05 -10.37 5.35
N ILE A 393 32.79 -10.33 4.03
CA ILE A 393 32.27 -9.14 3.34
C ILE A 393 30.90 -8.74 3.92
N THR A 394 30.06 -9.69 4.27
CA THR A 394 28.75 -9.43 4.90
C THR A 394 28.89 -8.66 6.21
N LYS A 395 29.83 -9.05 7.09
CA LYS A 395 30.07 -8.36 8.37
C LYS A 395 30.48 -6.91 8.16
N ASP A 396 31.37 -6.65 7.21
CA ASP A 396 31.84 -5.29 6.91
C ASP A 396 30.69 -4.40 6.40
N PHE A 397 29.84 -4.92 5.51
CA PHE A 397 28.67 -4.18 5.03
C PHE A 397 27.62 -3.96 6.12
N LEU A 398 27.35 -4.95 6.96
CA LEU A 398 26.43 -4.80 8.10
C LEU A 398 26.90 -3.70 9.05
N ALA A 399 28.21 -3.63 9.35
CA ALA A 399 28.79 -2.57 10.16
C ALA A 399 28.64 -1.18 9.50
N GLN A 400 28.76 -1.10 8.17
CA GLN A 400 28.56 0.15 7.44
C GLN A 400 27.09 0.59 7.39
N ILE A 401 26.15 -0.37 7.28
CA ILE A 401 24.70 -0.10 7.20
C ILE A 401 24.15 0.36 8.54
N LYS A 402 24.61 -0.22 9.64
CA LYS A 402 24.08 -0.03 11.00
C LYS A 402 24.20 1.42 11.47
N GLN A 403 23.08 1.96 11.93
CA GLN A 403 23.01 3.23 12.64
C GLN A 403 22.65 2.98 14.11
N ASN A 404 23.27 3.78 15.01
CA ASN A 404 23.05 3.67 16.45
C ASN A 404 21.90 4.58 16.96
N LYS A 405 21.35 5.40 16.08
CA LYS A 405 20.23 6.29 16.38
C LYS A 405 19.28 6.32 15.18
N PRO A 406 17.97 6.48 15.41
CA PRO A 406 17.01 6.60 14.33
C PRO A 406 17.25 7.88 13.52
N PHE A 407 16.93 7.83 12.24
CA PHE A 407 16.81 9.02 11.41
C PHE A 407 15.63 9.86 11.89
N LYS A 408 15.71 11.16 11.64
CA LYS A 408 14.64 12.10 12.00
C LYS A 408 13.33 11.73 11.31
N THR A 409 12.26 11.67 12.06
CA THR A 409 10.89 11.45 11.59
C THR A 409 9.98 12.56 12.11
N PRO A 410 8.81 12.76 11.49
CA PRO A 410 7.73 13.50 12.15
C PRO A 410 7.42 12.91 13.54
N PRO A 411 6.91 13.70 14.49
CA PRO A 411 6.52 13.20 15.80
C PRO A 411 5.49 12.08 15.69
N ILE A 412 5.77 10.93 16.34
CA ILE A 412 4.86 9.78 16.42
C ILE A 412 4.93 9.16 17.80
N SER A 413 3.85 8.54 18.22
CA SER A 413 3.83 7.70 19.42
C SER A 413 4.23 6.28 19.02
N ILE A 414 5.29 5.76 19.63
CA ILE A 414 5.84 4.43 19.39
C ILE A 414 5.48 3.53 20.57
N MET A 415 4.81 2.40 20.30
CA MET A 415 4.49 1.33 21.25
C MET A 415 5.60 0.29 21.26
N LYS A 416 5.66 -0.56 22.30
CA LYS A 416 6.44 -1.80 22.24
C LYS A 416 5.85 -2.73 21.18
N ALA A 417 6.66 -3.65 20.65
CA ALA A 417 6.23 -4.52 19.54
C ALA A 417 5.02 -5.38 19.91
N GLU A 418 4.95 -5.89 21.15
CA GLU A 418 3.83 -6.70 21.63
C GLU A 418 2.55 -5.88 21.83
N GLU A 419 2.68 -4.64 22.29
CA GLU A 419 1.56 -3.70 22.37
C GLU A 419 1.05 -3.33 20.98
N ALA A 420 1.98 -3.10 20.03
CA ALA A 420 1.65 -2.85 18.64
C ALA A 420 0.92 -4.02 17.99
N TYR A 421 1.31 -5.26 18.30
CA TYR A 421 0.61 -6.46 17.82
C TYR A 421 -0.87 -6.44 18.21
N GLU A 422 -1.18 -6.22 19.48
CA GLU A 422 -2.58 -6.18 19.94
C GLU A 422 -3.33 -4.97 19.36
N PHE A 423 -2.70 -3.81 19.30
CA PHE A 423 -3.29 -2.60 18.70
C PHE A 423 -3.64 -2.81 17.24
N VAL A 424 -2.70 -3.34 16.44
CA VAL A 424 -2.89 -3.57 15.00
C VAL A 424 -4.02 -4.57 14.75
N LEU A 425 -4.04 -5.70 15.46
CA LEU A 425 -5.12 -6.69 15.28
C LEU A 425 -6.50 -6.14 15.65
N GLN A 426 -6.55 -5.18 16.55
CA GLN A 426 -7.81 -4.56 16.95
C GLN A 426 -8.25 -3.46 15.98
N ASN A 427 -7.34 -2.67 15.42
CA ASN A 427 -7.65 -1.41 14.75
C ASN A 427 -7.37 -1.41 13.25
N ALA A 428 -6.44 -2.20 12.73
CA ALA A 428 -6.09 -2.14 11.32
C ALA A 428 -7.22 -2.62 10.40
N GLY A 429 -7.24 -2.05 9.18
CA GLY A 429 -8.26 -2.33 8.17
C GLY A 429 -9.47 -1.42 8.24
N ALA A 430 -10.42 -1.64 7.34
CA ALA A 430 -11.65 -0.87 7.25
C ALA A 430 -12.63 -1.26 8.38
N THR A 431 -12.35 -0.77 9.58
CA THR A 431 -13.14 -1.06 10.79
C THR A 431 -14.44 -0.29 10.87
N LEU A 432 -14.61 0.76 10.07
CA LEU A 432 -15.83 1.54 9.96
C LEU A 432 -16.43 1.46 8.54
N PRO A 433 -17.77 1.51 8.44
CA PRO A 433 -18.73 1.49 9.55
C PRO A 433 -18.71 0.17 10.34
N LYS A 434 -18.20 -0.92 9.75
CA LYS A 434 -18.08 -2.24 10.36
C LYS A 434 -16.92 -3.00 9.72
N ARG A 435 -16.09 -3.69 10.51
CA ARG A 435 -15.10 -4.64 9.97
C ARG A 435 -15.84 -5.81 9.32
N ASP A 436 -15.42 -6.21 8.11
CA ASP A 436 -16.06 -7.30 7.40
C ASP A 436 -15.47 -8.69 7.74
N GLU A 437 -16.13 -9.73 7.28
CA GLU A 437 -15.76 -11.12 7.53
C GLU A 437 -14.37 -11.50 6.99
N VAL A 438 -13.91 -10.85 5.91
CA VAL A 438 -12.58 -11.10 5.35
C VAL A 438 -11.50 -10.60 6.30
N ASP A 439 -11.61 -9.34 6.76
CA ASP A 439 -10.64 -8.77 7.70
C ASP A 439 -10.71 -9.45 9.07
N GLU A 440 -11.91 -9.81 9.54
CA GLU A 440 -12.08 -10.58 10.79
C GLU A 440 -11.39 -11.94 10.72
N ARG A 441 -11.53 -12.65 9.60
CA ARG A 441 -10.85 -13.94 9.36
C ARG A 441 -9.34 -13.76 9.32
N ILE A 442 -8.83 -12.77 8.59
CA ILE A 442 -7.38 -12.48 8.52
C ILE A 442 -6.83 -12.19 9.93
N VAL A 443 -7.46 -11.31 10.69
CA VAL A 443 -7.05 -10.99 12.06
C VAL A 443 -7.07 -12.24 12.95
N LYS A 444 -8.08 -13.09 12.84
CA LYS A 444 -8.18 -14.36 13.57
C LYS A 444 -7.05 -15.33 13.16
N GLN A 445 -6.71 -15.43 11.89
CA GLN A 445 -5.58 -16.23 11.39
C GLN A 445 -4.26 -15.75 11.99
N VAL A 446 -4.03 -14.43 11.98
CA VAL A 446 -2.84 -13.85 12.61
C VAL A 446 -2.79 -14.16 14.10
N ARG A 447 -3.90 -14.02 14.82
CA ARG A 447 -3.98 -14.28 16.28
C ARG A 447 -3.72 -15.75 16.60
N THR A 448 -4.35 -16.66 15.90
CA THR A 448 -4.30 -18.10 16.18
C THR A 448 -3.10 -18.82 15.53
N GLY A 449 -2.52 -18.27 14.47
CA GLY A 449 -1.55 -18.95 13.61
C GLY A 449 -2.14 -20.06 12.73
N LYS A 450 -3.48 -20.14 12.65
CA LYS A 450 -4.20 -21.16 11.90
C LYS A 450 -4.90 -20.53 10.70
N ILE A 451 -4.69 -21.10 9.51
CA ILE A 451 -5.34 -20.65 8.28
C ILE A 451 -6.74 -21.25 8.18
N GLU A 452 -7.71 -20.43 7.86
CA GLU A 452 -9.10 -20.82 7.63
C GLU A 452 -9.38 -20.84 6.12
N VAL A 453 -9.72 -22.01 5.59
CA VAL A 453 -9.98 -22.21 4.17
C VAL A 453 -11.25 -23.00 3.95
N LYS A 454 -11.79 -22.91 2.74
CA LYS A 454 -12.88 -23.76 2.27
C LYS A 454 -12.29 -25.03 1.67
N ASP A 455 -12.69 -26.18 2.18
CA ASP A 455 -12.21 -27.47 1.69
C ASP A 455 -12.63 -27.75 0.24
N GLY A 456 -11.81 -28.50 -0.48
CA GLY A 456 -12.09 -28.99 -1.84
C GLY A 456 -11.81 -27.98 -2.96
N LEU A 457 -11.21 -26.83 -2.65
CA LEU A 457 -10.83 -25.82 -3.65
C LEU A 457 -9.30 -25.71 -3.76
N GLU A 458 -8.68 -26.69 -4.41
CA GLU A 458 -7.23 -26.68 -4.63
C GLU A 458 -6.80 -25.47 -5.46
N ASN A 459 -5.56 -25.03 -5.22
CA ASN A 459 -4.97 -23.97 -6.03
C ASN A 459 -4.85 -24.42 -7.48
N THR A 460 -5.52 -23.71 -8.35
CA THR A 460 -5.35 -23.82 -9.79
C THR A 460 -4.46 -22.68 -10.30
N ILE A 461 -3.91 -22.84 -11.48
CA ILE A 461 -3.21 -21.76 -12.15
C ILE A 461 -4.28 -20.80 -12.68
N GLY A 462 -4.33 -19.59 -12.14
CA GLY A 462 -5.26 -18.56 -12.62
C GLY A 462 -4.97 -18.15 -14.06
N ALA A 463 -3.68 -18.08 -14.45
CA ALA A 463 -3.24 -17.89 -15.83
C ALA A 463 -2.66 -19.20 -16.36
N ALA A 464 -3.30 -19.83 -17.34
CA ALA A 464 -2.94 -21.14 -17.89
C ALA A 464 -1.51 -21.21 -18.47
N TYR A 465 -0.90 -20.07 -18.79
CA TYR A 465 0.47 -19.96 -19.33
C TYR A 465 1.55 -19.89 -18.25
N ILE A 466 1.20 -19.92 -16.96
CA ILE A 466 2.15 -19.78 -15.85
C ILE A 466 2.31 -21.09 -15.11
N LYS A 467 3.57 -21.49 -14.94
CA LYS A 467 3.91 -22.61 -14.07
C LYS A 467 4.01 -22.12 -12.62
N ARG A 468 3.17 -22.65 -11.75
CA ARG A 468 3.19 -22.30 -10.32
C ARG A 468 4.50 -22.72 -9.64
N ARG A 469 4.98 -21.86 -8.74
CA ARG A 469 6.14 -22.14 -7.87
C ARG A 469 5.76 -22.95 -6.63
N LEU A 470 4.57 -22.72 -6.11
CA LEU A 470 4.08 -23.37 -4.91
C LEU A 470 3.19 -24.58 -5.22
N PRO A 471 3.14 -25.59 -4.33
CA PRO A 471 2.23 -26.73 -4.46
C PRO A 471 0.76 -26.31 -4.50
N ALA A 472 -0.09 -27.14 -5.08
CA ALA A 472 -1.53 -26.90 -5.23
C ALA A 472 -2.27 -26.75 -3.88
N ASP A 473 -1.73 -27.32 -2.81
CA ASP A 473 -2.28 -27.23 -1.46
C ASP A 473 -1.77 -26.01 -0.65
N SER A 474 -0.99 -25.10 -1.28
CA SER A 474 -0.45 -23.92 -0.59
C SER A 474 -1.53 -22.98 -0.03
N TYR A 475 -2.75 -23.03 -0.56
CA TYR A 475 -3.88 -22.29 0.00
C TYR A 475 -4.19 -22.69 1.44
N LYS A 476 -4.00 -23.98 1.82
CA LYS A 476 -4.15 -24.46 3.21
C LYS A 476 -3.12 -23.84 4.17
N LYS A 477 -2.10 -23.21 3.62
CA LYS A 477 -1.06 -22.48 4.35
C LYS A 477 -1.15 -20.96 4.18
N GLY A 478 -2.26 -20.45 3.60
CA GLY A 478 -2.56 -19.03 3.47
C GLY A 478 -2.20 -18.40 2.12
N ILE A 479 -1.60 -19.14 1.17
CA ILE A 479 -1.28 -18.59 -0.16
C ILE A 479 -2.31 -19.09 -1.18
N ILE A 480 -3.26 -18.22 -1.46
CA ILE A 480 -4.43 -18.51 -2.30
C ILE A 480 -4.25 -18.06 -3.76
N THR A 481 -5.06 -18.61 -4.66
CA THR A 481 -5.16 -18.19 -6.06
C THR A 481 -6.56 -17.70 -6.42
N HIS A 482 -7.54 -17.91 -5.54
CA HIS A 482 -8.91 -17.51 -5.76
C HIS A 482 -9.59 -17.10 -4.45
N PRO A 483 -10.35 -16.01 -4.42
CA PRO A 483 -11.05 -15.58 -3.19
C PRO A 483 -11.98 -16.64 -2.59
N ASP A 484 -12.62 -17.49 -3.43
CA ASP A 484 -13.54 -18.53 -2.95
C ASP A 484 -12.89 -19.57 -2.05
N GLN A 485 -11.56 -19.74 -2.14
CA GLN A 485 -10.80 -20.61 -1.23
C GLN A 485 -10.89 -20.19 0.23
N VAL A 486 -11.22 -18.94 0.46
CA VAL A 486 -11.34 -18.31 1.79
C VAL A 486 -12.73 -17.72 2.04
N GLY A 487 -13.73 -18.14 1.29
CA GLY A 487 -15.12 -17.72 1.45
C GLY A 487 -15.62 -16.69 0.44
N GLY A 488 -14.73 -16.09 -0.36
CA GLY A 488 -15.09 -15.11 -1.39
C GLY A 488 -15.47 -13.74 -0.83
N TYR A 489 -16.20 -12.98 -1.63
CA TYR A 489 -16.70 -11.68 -1.23
C TYR A 489 -17.88 -11.80 -0.26
N PRO A 490 -17.86 -11.11 0.89
CA PRO A 490 -19.02 -11.04 1.76
C PRO A 490 -20.15 -10.21 1.15
N GLU A 491 -21.36 -10.38 1.64
CA GLU A 491 -22.45 -9.47 1.35
C GLU A 491 -22.32 -8.21 2.22
N TYR A 492 -22.50 -7.03 1.60
CA TYR A 492 -22.58 -5.76 2.32
C TYR A 492 -24.01 -5.24 2.26
N LYS A 493 -24.61 -5.06 3.42
CA LYS A 493 -26.00 -4.60 3.58
C LYS A 493 -26.05 -3.25 4.28
N GLY A 494 -26.84 -2.35 3.75
CA GLY A 494 -27.06 -1.04 4.35
C GLY A 494 -28.19 -0.30 3.63
N LYS A 495 -28.93 0.51 4.39
CA LYS A 495 -29.93 1.42 3.80
C LYS A 495 -29.33 2.81 3.68
N ALA A 496 -29.55 3.45 2.55
CA ALA A 496 -29.23 4.85 2.39
C ALA A 496 -29.84 5.68 3.52
N TYR A 497 -29.06 6.60 4.07
CA TYR A 497 -29.57 7.59 5.00
C TYR A 497 -30.30 8.70 4.26
N LYS A 498 -31.17 9.42 4.98
CA LYS A 498 -31.85 10.58 4.43
C LYS A 498 -30.86 11.76 4.39
N ASP A 499 -30.67 12.32 3.23
CA ASP A 499 -29.86 13.48 2.90
C ASP A 499 -30.69 14.30 1.91
N SER A 500 -31.34 15.35 2.39
CA SER A 500 -32.40 16.04 1.67
C SER A 500 -31.90 17.01 0.61
N ASP A 501 -30.69 17.55 0.77
CA ASP A 501 -30.05 18.49 -0.14
C ASP A 501 -28.87 17.89 -0.92
N ASN A 502 -28.55 16.60 -0.64
CA ASN A 502 -27.50 15.81 -1.30
C ASN A 502 -26.10 16.41 -1.13
N ASP A 503 -25.79 16.90 0.04
CA ASP A 503 -24.48 17.43 0.40
C ASP A 503 -23.55 16.39 1.07
N GLY A 504 -24.07 15.17 1.33
CA GLY A 504 -23.35 14.05 1.89
C GLY A 504 -23.35 14.00 3.42
N ILE A 505 -24.05 14.92 4.10
CA ILE A 505 -24.28 14.90 5.54
C ILE A 505 -25.72 14.37 5.79
N PRO A 506 -25.93 13.38 6.65
CA PRO A 506 -27.29 12.93 6.94
C PRO A 506 -28.12 14.00 7.64
N ASP A 507 -29.40 14.21 7.22
CA ASP A 507 -30.37 15.10 7.90
C ASP A 507 -30.36 14.98 9.42
N ALA A 508 -30.18 13.76 9.94
CA ALA A 508 -30.21 13.50 11.38
C ALA A 508 -29.00 14.12 12.10
N TRP A 509 -27.82 14.09 11.46
CA TRP A 509 -26.61 14.69 11.99
C TRP A 509 -26.70 16.21 11.93
N GLU A 510 -27.16 16.78 10.83
CA GLU A 510 -27.33 18.21 10.67
C GLU A 510 -28.28 18.80 11.73
N LYS A 511 -29.47 18.20 11.89
CA LYS A 511 -30.43 18.60 12.93
C LYS A 511 -29.85 18.52 14.34
N LYS A 512 -29.05 17.47 14.63
CA LYS A 512 -28.39 17.30 15.92
C LYS A 512 -27.42 18.44 16.23
N PHE A 513 -26.73 18.94 15.22
CA PHE A 513 -25.68 19.94 15.38
C PHE A 513 -26.11 21.36 14.96
N GLY A 514 -27.32 21.53 14.44
CA GLY A 514 -27.91 22.82 14.12
C GLY A 514 -27.56 23.35 12.75
N LEU A 515 -27.20 22.44 11.81
CA LEU A 515 -27.11 22.72 10.39
C LEU A 515 -28.49 22.61 9.72
N ASN A 516 -28.57 23.02 8.47
CA ASN A 516 -29.84 23.06 7.73
C ASN A 516 -29.90 21.93 6.67
N PRO A 517 -30.70 20.85 6.86
CA PRO A 517 -30.85 19.73 5.92
C PRO A 517 -31.42 20.08 4.53
N ASN A 518 -31.57 21.35 4.21
CA ASN A 518 -32.01 21.84 2.92
C ASN A 518 -31.08 22.93 2.37
N ASP A 519 -29.86 23.04 2.86
CA ASP A 519 -28.85 24.01 2.40
C ASP A 519 -27.50 23.33 2.17
N ALA A 520 -27.34 22.67 1.02
CA ALA A 520 -26.09 21.99 0.64
C ALA A 520 -24.82 22.88 0.70
N SER A 521 -24.97 24.20 0.85
CA SER A 521 -23.83 25.12 0.93
C SER A 521 -23.17 25.11 2.30
N ASP A 522 -23.81 24.59 3.33
CA ASP A 522 -23.24 24.60 4.67
C ASP A 522 -22.25 23.45 4.94
N ALA A 523 -22.28 22.35 4.15
CA ALA A 523 -21.33 21.24 4.24
C ALA A 523 -19.86 21.70 4.12
N ASN A 524 -19.57 22.63 3.26
CA ASN A 524 -18.22 23.18 3.07
C ASN A 524 -17.88 24.37 3.98
N LYS A 525 -18.81 24.80 4.86
CA LYS A 525 -18.53 25.85 5.86
C LYS A 525 -17.75 25.25 7.04
N ASP A 526 -16.93 26.06 7.65
CA ASP A 526 -16.32 25.77 8.96
C ASP A 526 -17.12 26.52 10.03
N SER A 527 -18.08 25.82 10.66
CA SER A 527 -19.05 26.47 11.55
C SER A 527 -18.48 26.95 12.89
N ASN A 528 -17.34 26.39 13.34
CA ASN A 528 -16.69 26.76 14.62
C ASN A 528 -15.30 27.41 14.43
N GLY A 529 -14.79 27.51 13.19
CA GLY A 529 -13.52 28.14 12.86
C GLY A 529 -12.31 27.34 13.36
N ASP A 530 -12.37 26.01 13.34
CA ASP A 530 -11.27 25.12 13.75
C ASP A 530 -10.43 24.61 12.58
N GLY A 531 -10.81 24.93 11.34
CA GLY A 531 -10.13 24.58 10.09
C GLY A 531 -10.72 23.40 9.34
N TYR A 532 -11.55 22.55 9.95
CA TYR A 532 -12.29 21.50 9.25
C TYR A 532 -13.65 21.99 8.78
N THR A 533 -14.06 21.59 7.58
CA THR A 533 -15.40 21.84 7.08
C THR A 533 -16.43 20.97 7.80
N ASN A 534 -17.73 21.33 7.71
CA ASN A 534 -18.78 20.55 8.38
C ASN A 534 -18.86 19.11 7.87
N ILE A 535 -18.66 18.88 6.57
CA ILE A 535 -18.59 17.52 6.02
C ILE A 535 -17.37 16.75 6.59
N GLU A 536 -16.20 17.41 6.77
CA GLU A 536 -15.06 16.78 7.43
C GLU A 536 -15.34 16.49 8.90
N LYS A 537 -16.03 17.38 9.62
CA LYS A 537 -16.46 17.13 11.00
C LYS A 537 -17.37 15.93 11.09
N TYR A 538 -18.33 15.81 10.18
CA TYR A 538 -19.22 14.66 10.10
C TYR A 538 -18.44 13.35 9.98
N PHE A 539 -17.66 13.17 8.93
CA PHE A 539 -17.03 11.88 8.70
C PHE A 539 -15.79 11.60 9.55
N ASN A 540 -15.25 12.61 10.22
CA ASN A 540 -14.15 12.44 11.18
C ASN A 540 -14.64 12.40 12.65
N GLY A 541 -15.95 12.48 12.90
CA GLY A 541 -16.48 12.42 14.27
C GLY A 541 -16.07 13.61 15.15
N ILE A 542 -15.84 14.79 14.55
CA ILE A 542 -15.50 16.02 15.26
C ILE A 542 -16.81 16.71 15.69
N ASP A 543 -16.85 17.17 16.96
CA ASP A 543 -17.98 17.98 17.44
C ASP A 543 -17.93 19.39 16.84
N PRO A 544 -18.88 19.79 15.99
CA PRO A 544 -18.89 21.12 15.38
C PRO A 544 -19.20 22.25 16.36
N LYS A 545 -19.59 21.96 17.61
CA LYS A 545 -19.83 22.96 18.67
C LYS A 545 -18.59 23.26 19.50
N GLY A 546 -17.63 22.31 19.52
CA GLY A 546 -16.35 22.48 20.20
C GLY A 546 -15.32 23.10 19.25
N LYS A 547 -14.47 23.99 19.75
CA LYS A 547 -13.35 24.51 18.99
C LYS A 547 -12.05 23.90 19.49
N THR A 548 -11.38 23.12 18.63
CA THR A 548 -10.07 22.53 18.90
C THR A 548 -9.01 23.24 18.06
N ASP A 549 -7.88 23.60 18.66
CA ASP A 549 -6.72 24.11 17.93
C ASP A 549 -5.91 22.92 17.38
N TRP A 550 -6.22 22.52 16.14
CA TRP A 550 -5.59 21.38 15.46
C TRP A 550 -4.16 21.65 15.01
N THR A 551 -3.66 22.87 15.12
CA THR A 551 -2.25 23.17 14.84
C THR A 551 -1.33 22.64 15.95
N LYS A 552 -1.89 22.29 17.12
CA LYS A 552 -1.17 21.73 18.24
C LYS A 552 -1.12 20.22 18.16
N THR A 553 0.08 19.65 18.16
CA THR A 553 0.32 18.20 18.03
C THR A 553 -0.39 17.39 19.12
N GLU A 554 -0.49 17.89 20.35
CA GLU A 554 -1.18 17.23 21.46
C GLU A 554 -2.68 17.06 21.26
N ASN A 555 -3.29 17.86 20.38
CA ASN A 555 -4.70 17.78 20.03
C ASN A 555 -4.94 16.84 18.84
N ASN A 556 -3.91 16.46 18.10
CA ASN A 556 -4.04 15.56 16.94
C ASN A 556 -4.23 14.10 17.39
N LYS A 557 -5.41 13.79 17.93
CA LYS A 557 -5.81 12.47 18.39
C LYS A 557 -6.95 11.94 17.52
N ASP A 558 -6.92 10.65 17.23
CA ASP A 558 -7.98 10.00 16.46
C ASP A 558 -9.33 10.11 17.19
N THR A 559 -10.29 10.73 16.52
CA THR A 559 -11.65 10.97 17.03
C THR A 559 -12.63 9.83 16.73
N LEU A 560 -12.26 8.89 15.85
CA LEU A 560 -13.07 7.74 15.45
C LEU A 560 -12.67 6.45 16.18
N SER A 561 -11.45 6.38 16.70
CA SER A 561 -10.98 5.20 17.44
C SER A 561 -11.72 5.06 18.76
N LYS A 562 -12.22 3.86 19.05
CA LYS A 562 -12.81 3.51 20.35
C LYS A 562 -11.76 3.32 21.45
N ILE A 563 -10.48 3.29 21.07
CA ILE A 563 -9.36 3.17 21.99
C ILE A 563 -8.68 4.53 22.07
N LEU A 564 -9.03 5.26 23.08
CA LEU A 564 -8.19 6.37 23.51
C LEU A 564 -6.88 5.75 24.04
N LEU A 565 -5.81 5.93 23.30
CA LEU A 565 -4.46 5.70 23.84
C LEU A 565 -4.29 6.76 24.94
N GLN A 566 -4.50 6.35 26.18
CA GLN A 566 -4.19 7.13 27.39
C GLN A 566 -2.69 7.24 27.56
#